data_4edf665f8ab3a422f26b1801568005cc
#
_entry.id   4edf665f8ab3a422f26b1801568005cc
#
_cell.length_a   1.000
_cell.length_b   1.000
_cell.length_c   1.000
_cell.angle_alpha   90.00
_cell.angle_beta   90.00
_cell.angle_gamma   90.00
#
_symmetry.space_group_name_H-M   'P 1'
#
loop_
_entity.id
_entity.type
_entity.pdbx_description
1 polymer ?
#
loop_
_entity_poly.entity_id
_entity_poly.type
_entity_poly.pdbx_seq_one_letter_code
_entity_poly.pdbx_strand_id
1 'polypeptide(L)'
;MFFGHLPDHLILFPTRSPIDAGGAGRRTIPFENGELEIWTAQSRRARQQGRADVFILRFYGNADRADRWPAREAEMWKDRAVEIWGMNYPGFGGSTGPARLARIGPAAVAAFDALRLEAADAPIVAYGASIGVTAALHVAASRPTEIAGLILHNPPPLREVILRQFGWWNLWLLAGPVALQIPRGLDCIANAKASRAPAIFLLAERDEIVAPRFHRLVVQAYAGEKRIIELRGAYHNDPIEGTAVADLNDALGWALTKSSPRAP
;
A
#
# COMPACT_ATOMS: atom_id res chain seq x y z
N MET A 1 -5.31 26.59 18.21
CA MET A 1 -5.33 25.18 17.76
C MET A 1 -4.35 24.94 16.61
N PHE A 2 -3.08 25.32 16.77
CA PHE A 2 -2.07 25.21 15.67
C PHE A 2 -1.34 23.87 15.60
N PHE A 3 -1.46 22.97 16.56
CA PHE A 3 -0.67 21.73 16.62
C PHE A 3 -1.40 20.47 16.10
N GLY A 4 -2.66 20.56 15.71
CA GLY A 4 -3.50 19.39 15.38
C GLY A 4 -3.16 18.66 14.06
N HIS A 5 -2.31 19.21 13.20
CA HIS A 5 -1.98 18.66 11.88
C HIS A 5 -0.47 18.66 11.58
N LEU A 6 0.36 18.83 12.61
CA LEU A 6 1.81 18.86 12.43
C LEU A 6 2.35 17.61 11.74
N PRO A 7 1.92 16.37 12.09
CA PRO A 7 2.37 15.17 11.40
C PRO A 7 2.00 15.15 9.91
N ASP A 8 0.84 15.70 9.52
CA ASP A 8 0.42 15.74 8.12
C ASP A 8 1.44 16.48 7.25
N HIS A 9 1.92 17.64 7.71
CA HIS A 9 2.90 18.47 7.00
C HIS A 9 4.33 17.93 7.04
N LEU A 10 4.66 17.13 8.07
CA LEU A 10 5.99 16.52 8.22
C LEU A 10 6.12 15.22 7.41
N ILE A 11 5.01 14.51 7.19
CA ILE A 11 5.02 13.18 6.60
C ILE A 11 4.48 13.20 5.17
N LEU A 12 3.47 14.02 4.84
CA LEU A 12 2.82 14.00 3.54
C LEU A 12 3.34 15.12 2.63
N PHE A 13 3.75 14.75 1.42
CA PHE A 13 4.22 15.67 0.39
C PHE A 13 3.33 15.58 -0.85
N PRO A 14 2.10 16.12 -0.80
CA PRO A 14 1.16 16.03 -1.90
C PRO A 14 1.64 16.81 -3.12
N THR A 15 1.52 16.21 -4.30
CA THR A 15 1.76 16.85 -5.59
C THR A 15 0.52 16.76 -6.46
N ARG A 16 0.27 17.81 -7.28
CA ARG A 16 -0.91 17.90 -8.16
C ARG A 16 -0.56 18.22 -9.62
N SER A 17 0.71 18.47 -9.92
CA SER A 17 1.15 18.74 -11.28
C SER A 17 0.78 17.58 -12.20
N PRO A 18 0.29 17.81 -13.42
CA PRO A 18 -0.02 16.74 -14.36
C PRO A 18 1.17 15.82 -14.60
N ILE A 19 0.91 14.51 -14.68
CA ILE A 19 1.88 13.46 -15.00
C ILE A 19 1.34 12.68 -16.19
N ASP A 20 2.22 12.30 -17.11
CA ASP A 20 1.87 11.36 -18.18
C ASP A 20 1.65 9.96 -17.56
N ALA A 21 0.43 9.47 -17.68
CA ALA A 21 0.01 8.20 -17.09
C ALA A 21 0.36 6.97 -17.96
N GLY A 22 1.05 7.15 -19.09
CA GLY A 22 1.55 6.04 -19.93
C GLY A 22 0.46 5.09 -20.44
N GLY A 23 -0.77 5.60 -20.67
CA GLY A 23 -1.91 4.81 -21.15
C GLY A 23 -2.75 4.15 -20.04
N ALA A 24 -2.50 4.45 -18.76
CA ALA A 24 -3.41 4.06 -17.68
C ALA A 24 -4.77 4.76 -17.81
N GLY A 25 -5.84 4.04 -17.49
CA GLY A 25 -7.21 4.58 -17.44
C GLY A 25 -7.44 5.35 -16.16
N ARG A 26 -8.13 6.50 -16.26
CA ARG A 26 -8.53 7.31 -15.12
C ARG A 26 -9.98 7.04 -14.73
N ARG A 27 -10.23 6.82 -13.45
CA ARG A 27 -11.58 6.73 -12.85
C ARG A 27 -11.65 7.62 -11.62
N THR A 28 -12.86 7.95 -11.18
CA THR A 28 -13.11 8.58 -9.88
C THR A 28 -14.15 7.78 -9.11
N ILE A 29 -14.02 7.78 -7.79
CA ILE A 29 -15.01 7.18 -6.88
C ILE A 29 -15.43 8.21 -5.84
N PRO A 30 -16.70 8.23 -5.39
CA PRO A 30 -17.16 9.14 -4.34
C PRO A 30 -16.41 8.91 -3.03
N PHE A 31 -16.02 9.99 -2.37
CA PHE A 31 -15.42 9.94 -1.05
C PHE A 31 -15.70 11.22 -0.25
N GLU A 32 -16.38 11.11 0.86
CA GLU A 32 -16.87 12.24 1.66
C GLU A 32 -17.63 13.26 0.79
N ASN A 33 -17.24 14.53 0.79
CA ASN A 33 -17.84 15.58 -0.03
C ASN A 33 -17.11 15.81 -1.37
N GLY A 34 -16.43 14.80 -1.88
CA GLY A 34 -15.65 14.87 -3.12
C GLY A 34 -15.38 13.51 -3.73
N GLU A 35 -14.22 13.34 -4.33
CA GLU A 35 -13.87 12.11 -5.03
C GLU A 35 -12.41 11.71 -4.81
N LEU A 36 -12.14 10.41 -4.95
CA LEU A 36 -10.80 9.86 -5.07
C LEU A 36 -10.52 9.55 -6.53
N GLU A 37 -9.33 9.89 -6.96
CA GLU A 37 -8.81 9.54 -8.28
C GLU A 37 -8.16 8.17 -8.23
N ILE A 38 -8.59 7.31 -9.14
CA ILE A 38 -8.09 5.96 -9.33
C ILE A 38 -7.51 5.85 -10.74
N TRP A 39 -6.33 5.27 -10.84
CA TRP A 39 -5.70 4.96 -12.12
C TRP A 39 -5.63 3.45 -12.31
N THR A 40 -6.08 2.97 -13.48
CA THR A 40 -6.18 1.54 -13.75
C THR A 40 -5.32 1.13 -14.93
N ALA A 41 -4.73 -0.06 -14.84
CA ALA A 41 -4.02 -0.66 -15.96
C ALA A 41 -4.12 -2.18 -15.91
N GLN A 42 -4.29 -2.79 -17.08
CA GLN A 42 -4.34 -4.23 -17.22
C GLN A 42 -3.01 -4.78 -17.71
N SER A 43 -2.62 -5.93 -17.20
CA SER A 43 -1.51 -6.71 -17.72
C SER A 43 -1.77 -7.15 -19.16
N ARG A 44 -0.71 -7.52 -19.89
CA ARG A 44 -0.84 -8.02 -21.27
C ARG A 44 -1.85 -9.17 -21.35
N ARG A 45 -1.77 -10.15 -20.43
CA ARG A 45 -2.66 -11.30 -20.43
C ARG A 45 -4.12 -10.91 -20.15
N ALA A 46 -4.37 -9.98 -19.22
CA ALA A 46 -5.73 -9.49 -18.97
C ALA A 46 -6.34 -8.81 -20.20
N ARG A 47 -5.56 -7.97 -20.91
CA ARG A 47 -5.99 -7.35 -22.17
C ARG A 47 -6.31 -8.39 -23.26
N GLN A 48 -5.49 -9.44 -23.39
CA GLN A 48 -5.70 -10.50 -24.39
C GLN A 48 -6.95 -11.32 -24.14
N GLN A 49 -7.29 -11.60 -22.89
CA GLN A 49 -8.49 -12.38 -22.53
C GLN A 49 -9.72 -11.52 -22.24
N GLY A 50 -9.60 -10.19 -22.27
CA GLY A 50 -10.70 -9.25 -22.05
C GLY A 50 -11.20 -9.15 -20.62
N ARG A 51 -10.49 -9.73 -19.64
CA ARG A 51 -10.82 -9.68 -18.20
C ARG A 51 -9.58 -9.89 -17.33
N ALA A 52 -9.64 -9.42 -16.09
CA ALA A 52 -8.68 -9.76 -15.07
C ALA A 52 -9.15 -10.98 -14.24
N ASP A 53 -8.20 -11.83 -13.86
CA ASP A 53 -8.44 -12.95 -12.94
C ASP A 53 -8.06 -12.55 -11.51
N VAL A 54 -7.28 -11.48 -11.34
CA VAL A 54 -6.82 -10.94 -10.06
C VAL A 54 -6.81 -9.41 -10.13
N PHE A 55 -7.27 -8.75 -9.08
CA PHE A 55 -7.17 -7.31 -8.94
C PHE A 55 -6.13 -6.94 -7.88
N ILE A 56 -5.33 -5.91 -8.16
CA ILE A 56 -4.36 -5.36 -7.22
C ILE A 56 -4.77 -3.94 -6.86
N LEU A 57 -5.20 -3.73 -5.62
CA LEU A 57 -5.40 -2.39 -5.08
C LEU A 57 -4.08 -1.83 -4.58
N ARG A 58 -3.57 -0.81 -5.26
CA ARG A 58 -2.22 -0.30 -5.09
C ARG A 58 -2.21 1.03 -4.32
N PHE A 59 -1.44 1.05 -3.23
CA PHE A 59 -1.20 2.22 -2.38
C PHE A 59 0.29 2.61 -2.47
N TYR A 60 0.55 3.81 -2.94
CA TYR A 60 1.90 4.29 -3.22
C TYR A 60 2.58 4.89 -1.99
N GLY A 61 3.88 5.14 -2.10
CA GLY A 61 4.67 5.80 -1.09
C GLY A 61 4.34 7.28 -0.96
N ASN A 62 4.98 7.93 0.03
CA ASN A 62 4.89 9.36 0.20
C ASN A 62 5.54 10.09 -0.99
N ALA A 63 4.98 11.23 -1.36
CA ALA A 63 5.37 12.03 -2.54
C ALA A 63 5.20 11.31 -3.89
N ASP A 64 4.64 10.10 -3.89
CA ASP A 64 4.37 9.35 -5.11
C ASP A 64 2.88 9.35 -5.46
N ARG A 65 2.54 8.95 -6.69
CA ARG A 65 1.18 9.09 -7.24
C ARG A 65 0.81 7.92 -8.14
N ALA A 66 -0.49 7.64 -8.12
CA ALA A 66 -1.07 6.56 -8.89
C ALA A 66 -1.01 6.76 -10.42
N ASP A 67 -1.01 7.98 -10.91
CA ASP A 67 -0.90 8.27 -12.35
C ASP A 67 0.46 7.91 -12.95
N ARG A 68 1.51 7.75 -12.14
CA ARG A 68 2.86 7.42 -12.60
C ARG A 68 3.09 5.94 -12.91
N TRP A 69 2.43 5.02 -12.19
CA TRP A 69 2.94 3.66 -12.06
C TRP A 69 2.09 2.54 -12.67
N PRO A 70 0.73 2.56 -12.67
CA PRO A 70 -0.07 1.38 -12.99
C PRO A 70 0.25 0.74 -14.33
N ALA A 71 0.44 1.56 -15.38
CA ALA A 71 0.77 1.06 -16.71
C ALA A 71 2.11 0.30 -16.73
N ARG A 72 3.13 0.84 -16.04
CA ARG A 72 4.45 0.21 -15.91
C ARG A 72 4.42 -1.01 -15.00
N GLU A 73 3.73 -0.94 -13.86
CA GLU A 73 3.60 -2.06 -12.92
C GLU A 73 2.81 -3.23 -13.55
N ALA A 74 1.84 -2.95 -14.44
CA ALA A 74 1.08 -4.00 -15.13
C ALA A 74 1.98 -4.92 -15.99
N GLU A 75 3.10 -4.42 -16.49
CA GLU A 75 4.05 -5.24 -17.24
C GLU A 75 4.81 -6.26 -16.36
N MET A 76 4.93 -6.03 -15.05
CA MET A 76 5.50 -7.00 -14.10
C MET A 76 4.64 -8.27 -14.00
N TRP A 77 3.34 -8.17 -14.31
CA TRP A 77 2.35 -9.25 -14.24
C TRP A 77 1.99 -9.83 -15.62
N LYS A 78 2.86 -9.65 -16.61
CA LYS A 78 2.58 -9.97 -18.04
C LYS A 78 2.02 -11.37 -18.28
N ASP A 79 2.37 -12.35 -17.45
CA ASP A 79 1.98 -13.75 -17.57
C ASP A 79 0.74 -14.11 -16.72
N ARG A 80 0.22 -13.16 -15.96
CA ARG A 80 -1.03 -13.26 -15.19
C ARG A 80 -2.05 -12.23 -15.68
N ALA A 81 -3.32 -12.58 -15.65
CA ALA A 81 -4.38 -11.65 -15.98
C ALA A 81 -4.70 -10.77 -14.75
N VAL A 82 -3.95 -9.68 -14.61
CA VAL A 82 -4.04 -8.74 -13.49
C VAL A 82 -4.56 -7.41 -13.95
N GLU A 83 -5.42 -6.79 -13.15
CA GLU A 83 -5.76 -5.37 -13.26
C GLU A 83 -5.31 -4.64 -11.99
N ILE A 84 -4.58 -3.54 -12.16
CA ILE A 84 -4.10 -2.69 -11.08
C ILE A 84 -5.05 -1.51 -10.93
N TRP A 85 -5.44 -1.22 -9.71
CA TRP A 85 -6.15 -0.01 -9.29
C TRP A 85 -5.27 0.79 -8.36
N GLY A 86 -4.60 1.80 -8.89
CA GLY A 86 -3.77 2.73 -8.12
C GLY A 86 -4.61 3.88 -7.58
N MET A 87 -4.56 4.12 -6.28
CA MET A 87 -5.30 5.20 -5.63
C MET A 87 -4.39 6.40 -5.34
N ASN A 88 -4.80 7.59 -5.76
CA ASN A 88 -4.27 8.84 -5.24
C ASN A 88 -4.96 9.18 -3.91
N TYR A 89 -4.16 9.43 -2.85
CA TYR A 89 -4.70 9.84 -1.56
C TYR A 89 -5.42 11.18 -1.64
N PRO A 90 -6.35 11.47 -0.71
CA PRO A 90 -6.96 12.81 -0.61
C PRO A 90 -5.88 13.89 -0.62
N GLY A 91 -6.02 14.86 -1.51
CA GLY A 91 -5.04 15.94 -1.70
C GLY A 91 -3.90 15.66 -2.68
N PHE A 92 -3.74 14.41 -3.15
CA PHE A 92 -2.76 14.02 -4.18
C PHE A 92 -3.43 13.93 -5.55
N GLY A 93 -2.69 14.26 -6.62
CA GLY A 93 -3.20 14.20 -7.99
C GLY A 93 -4.52 14.93 -8.14
N GLY A 94 -5.51 14.26 -8.73
CA GLY A 94 -6.88 14.74 -8.90
C GLY A 94 -7.82 14.43 -7.73
N SER A 95 -7.37 13.73 -6.68
CA SER A 95 -8.21 13.45 -5.51
C SER A 95 -8.53 14.73 -4.73
N THR A 96 -9.79 14.88 -4.31
CA THR A 96 -10.28 16.07 -3.59
C THR A 96 -9.86 16.07 -2.13
N GLY A 97 -9.91 17.26 -1.53
CA GLY A 97 -9.71 17.50 -0.11
C GLY A 97 -8.25 17.69 0.30
N PRO A 98 -8.00 17.94 1.59
CA PRO A 98 -6.65 18.12 2.12
C PRO A 98 -5.92 16.78 2.26
N ALA A 99 -4.59 16.79 2.07
CA ALA A 99 -3.73 15.68 2.43
C ALA A 99 -3.63 15.59 3.96
N ARG A 100 -4.20 14.53 4.54
CA ARG A 100 -4.20 14.27 5.97
C ARG A 100 -4.02 12.78 6.25
N LEU A 101 -3.18 12.45 7.20
CA LEU A 101 -2.96 11.06 7.63
C LEU A 101 -4.27 10.39 8.06
N ALA A 102 -5.14 11.10 8.75
CA ALA A 102 -6.42 10.59 9.21
C ALA A 102 -7.38 10.16 8.08
N ARG A 103 -7.17 10.67 6.86
CA ARG A 103 -8.01 10.35 5.69
C ARG A 103 -7.50 9.17 4.86
N ILE A 104 -6.23 8.75 5.05
CA ILE A 104 -5.63 7.65 4.27
C ILE A 104 -6.39 6.34 4.48
N GLY A 105 -6.60 5.94 5.73
CA GLY A 105 -7.30 4.70 6.05
C GLY A 105 -8.74 4.64 5.50
N PRO A 106 -9.62 5.62 5.83
CA PRO A 106 -10.97 5.68 5.26
C PRO A 106 -10.99 5.71 3.72
N ALA A 107 -10.08 6.47 3.08
CA ALA A 107 -9.98 6.51 1.62
C ALA A 107 -9.58 5.15 1.04
N ALA A 108 -8.64 4.44 1.69
CA ALA A 108 -8.23 3.10 1.26
C ALA A 108 -9.37 2.07 1.34
N VAL A 109 -10.19 2.14 2.39
CA VAL A 109 -11.38 1.29 2.53
C VAL A 109 -12.41 1.63 1.46
N ALA A 110 -12.69 2.92 1.20
CA ALA A 110 -13.61 3.33 0.13
C ALA A 110 -13.14 2.85 -1.25
N ALA A 111 -11.83 2.93 -1.54
CA ALA A 111 -11.26 2.41 -2.77
C ALA A 111 -11.41 0.87 -2.88
N PHE A 112 -11.21 0.17 -1.76
CA PHE A 112 -11.42 -1.29 -1.72
C PHE A 112 -12.89 -1.66 -1.96
N ASP A 113 -13.82 -0.99 -1.29
CA ASP A 113 -15.25 -1.28 -1.42
C ASP A 113 -15.74 -1.02 -2.87
N ALA A 114 -15.25 0.04 -3.51
CA ALA A 114 -15.53 0.30 -4.92
C ALA A 114 -14.92 -0.77 -5.85
N LEU A 115 -13.67 -1.17 -5.59
CA LEU A 115 -13.03 -2.24 -6.35
C LEU A 115 -13.72 -3.59 -6.14
N ARG A 116 -14.24 -3.89 -4.95
CA ARG A 116 -14.96 -5.14 -4.67
C ARG A 116 -16.22 -5.27 -5.55
N LEU A 117 -16.93 -4.16 -5.79
CA LEU A 117 -18.08 -4.15 -6.69
C LEU A 117 -17.68 -4.45 -8.13
N GLU A 118 -16.55 -3.91 -8.61
CA GLU A 118 -16.04 -4.15 -9.96
C GLU A 118 -15.45 -5.56 -10.12
N ALA A 119 -14.73 -6.03 -9.12
CA ALA A 119 -14.04 -7.32 -9.16
C ALA A 119 -14.99 -8.53 -9.01
N ALA A 120 -16.23 -8.31 -8.59
CA ALA A 120 -17.19 -9.38 -8.27
C ALA A 120 -16.55 -10.46 -7.38
N ASP A 121 -16.42 -11.70 -7.85
CA ASP A 121 -15.82 -12.81 -7.09
C ASP A 121 -14.31 -12.95 -7.27
N ALA A 122 -13.70 -12.14 -8.15
CA ALA A 122 -12.25 -12.23 -8.36
C ALA A 122 -11.46 -11.79 -7.12
N PRO A 123 -10.33 -12.45 -6.83
CA PRO A 123 -9.50 -12.12 -5.68
C PRO A 123 -8.91 -10.71 -5.79
N ILE A 124 -8.93 -9.99 -4.65
CA ILE A 124 -8.29 -8.69 -4.50
C ILE A 124 -7.08 -8.83 -3.59
N VAL A 125 -5.94 -8.34 -4.07
CA VAL A 125 -4.69 -8.24 -3.31
C VAL A 125 -4.42 -6.77 -3.03
N ALA A 126 -4.19 -6.39 -1.78
CA ALA A 126 -3.79 -5.04 -1.45
C ALA A 126 -2.26 -4.92 -1.45
N TYR A 127 -1.73 -4.00 -2.26
CA TYR A 127 -0.31 -3.76 -2.37
C TYR A 127 0.05 -2.35 -1.88
N GLY A 128 0.79 -2.27 -0.78
CA GLY A 128 1.32 -1.03 -0.22
C GLY A 128 2.83 -0.92 -0.35
N ALA A 129 3.34 0.28 -0.65
CA ALA A 129 4.76 0.59 -0.54
C ALA A 129 4.97 1.74 0.44
N SER A 130 5.98 1.63 1.32
CA SER A 130 6.29 2.65 2.31
C SER A 130 5.04 3.03 3.11
N ILE A 131 4.66 4.30 3.20
CA ILE A 131 3.41 4.72 3.87
C ILE A 131 2.17 4.00 3.33
N GLY A 132 2.16 3.57 2.07
CA GLY A 132 1.07 2.79 1.48
C GLY A 132 0.83 1.44 2.15
N VAL A 133 1.83 0.88 2.84
CA VAL A 133 1.66 -0.31 3.65
C VAL A 133 0.66 -0.08 4.79
N THR A 134 0.63 1.13 5.37
CA THR A 134 -0.33 1.46 6.43
C THR A 134 -1.77 1.37 5.91
N ALA A 135 -2.01 1.82 4.68
CA ALA A 135 -3.30 1.74 4.00
C ALA A 135 -3.68 0.27 3.69
N ALA A 136 -2.76 -0.51 3.11
CA ALA A 136 -2.99 -1.92 2.79
C ALA A 136 -3.31 -2.75 4.04
N LEU A 137 -2.56 -2.57 5.12
CA LEU A 137 -2.81 -3.24 6.40
C LEU A 137 -4.11 -2.78 7.05
N HIS A 138 -4.47 -1.49 6.92
CA HIS A 138 -5.74 -1.00 7.43
C HIS A 138 -6.94 -1.62 6.70
N VAL A 139 -6.88 -1.74 5.37
CA VAL A 139 -7.91 -2.43 4.58
C VAL A 139 -8.01 -3.89 5.02
N ALA A 140 -6.89 -4.60 5.15
CA ALA A 140 -6.91 -6.00 5.57
C ALA A 140 -7.46 -6.22 6.99
N ALA A 141 -7.19 -5.29 7.90
CA ALA A 141 -7.77 -5.33 9.25
C ALA A 141 -9.26 -4.98 9.27
N SER A 142 -9.72 -4.13 8.34
CA SER A 142 -11.12 -3.68 8.23
C SER A 142 -11.99 -4.63 7.41
N ARG A 143 -11.40 -5.43 6.50
CA ARG A 143 -12.06 -6.38 5.59
C ARG A 143 -11.38 -7.75 5.63
N PRO A 144 -11.30 -8.40 6.81
CA PRO A 144 -10.41 -9.54 7.04
C PRO A 144 -10.73 -10.79 6.20
N THR A 145 -11.96 -10.94 5.73
CA THR A 145 -12.41 -12.09 4.92
C THR A 145 -12.47 -11.81 3.42
N GLU A 146 -12.25 -10.55 3.02
CA GLU A 146 -12.45 -10.12 1.64
C GLU A 146 -11.14 -9.90 0.88
N ILE A 147 -10.00 -9.83 1.60
CA ILE A 147 -8.66 -9.68 1.05
C ILE A 147 -8.05 -11.04 0.77
N ALA A 148 -7.69 -11.29 -0.48
CA ALA A 148 -7.04 -12.53 -0.91
C ALA A 148 -5.54 -12.59 -0.57
N GLY A 149 -4.89 -11.45 -0.40
CA GLY A 149 -3.48 -11.38 -0.04
C GLY A 149 -2.98 -9.96 0.13
N LEU A 150 -1.77 -9.84 0.66
CA LEU A 150 -1.08 -8.57 0.86
C LEU A 150 0.31 -8.60 0.22
N ILE A 151 0.71 -7.48 -0.39
CA ILE A 151 2.10 -7.19 -0.77
C ILE A 151 2.51 -5.95 0.01
N LEU A 152 3.51 -6.11 0.88
CA LEU A 152 3.94 -5.10 1.85
C LEU A 152 5.41 -4.74 1.60
N HIS A 153 5.66 -3.65 0.87
CA HIS A 153 6.98 -3.21 0.44
C HIS A 153 7.51 -2.12 1.37
N ASN A 154 8.61 -2.40 2.04
CA ASN A 154 9.29 -1.52 3.00
C ASN A 154 8.34 -0.94 4.09
N PRO A 155 7.71 -1.79 4.92
CA PRO A 155 6.67 -1.38 5.86
C PRO A 155 7.18 -0.46 6.97
N PRO A 156 6.68 0.80 7.10
CA PRO A 156 7.09 1.71 8.16
C PRO A 156 6.16 1.62 9.37
N PRO A 157 6.60 1.16 10.54
CA PRO A 157 5.85 1.39 11.77
C PRO A 157 6.05 2.85 12.20
N LEU A 158 5.21 3.74 11.68
CA LEU A 158 5.39 5.21 11.75
C LEU A 158 5.65 5.71 13.17
N ARG A 159 4.91 5.22 14.18
CA ARG A 159 5.09 5.64 15.57
C ARG A 159 6.49 5.27 16.10
N GLU A 160 6.90 4.04 15.85
CA GLU A 160 8.20 3.52 16.29
C GLU A 160 9.35 4.23 15.58
N VAL A 161 9.20 4.52 14.28
CA VAL A 161 10.18 5.31 13.52
C VAL A 161 10.31 6.70 14.10
N ILE A 162 9.20 7.42 14.32
CA ILE A 162 9.20 8.77 14.87
C ILE A 162 9.86 8.76 16.27
N LEU A 163 9.46 7.86 17.15
CA LEU A 163 9.95 7.81 18.53
C LEU A 163 11.44 7.41 18.60
N ARG A 164 11.89 6.43 17.81
CA ARG A 164 13.26 5.91 17.91
C ARG A 164 14.25 6.67 17.06
N GLN A 165 13.83 7.25 15.94
CA GLN A 165 14.72 7.99 15.05
C GLN A 165 14.89 9.44 15.49
N PHE A 166 13.89 10.06 16.09
CA PHE A 166 13.91 11.46 16.51
C PHE A 166 13.87 11.67 18.02
N GLY A 167 13.54 10.65 18.82
CA GLY A 167 13.39 10.77 20.28
C GLY A 167 14.69 10.93 21.06
N TRP A 168 15.84 10.46 20.55
CA TRP A 168 17.08 10.36 21.33
C TRP A 168 17.81 11.69 21.55
N TRP A 169 17.48 12.75 20.79
CA TRP A 169 18.07 14.10 20.91
C TRP A 169 17.35 15.02 21.91
N ASN A 170 16.80 14.54 23.01
CA ASN A 170 15.86 15.30 23.87
C ASN A 170 14.59 15.78 23.17
N LEU A 171 14.32 15.29 21.96
CA LEU A 171 13.14 15.61 21.20
C LEU A 171 11.91 14.77 21.57
N TRP A 172 11.98 13.98 22.66
CA TRP A 172 10.83 13.26 23.22
C TRP A 172 9.63 14.18 23.46
N LEU A 173 9.90 15.43 23.87
CA LEU A 173 8.88 16.47 24.04
C LEU A 173 8.20 16.88 22.72
N LEU A 174 8.86 16.69 21.57
CA LEU A 174 8.31 16.96 20.23
C LEU A 174 7.91 15.66 19.52
N ALA A 175 8.77 14.65 19.52
CA ALA A 175 8.51 13.38 18.84
C ALA A 175 7.34 12.61 19.47
N GLY A 176 7.18 12.65 20.80
CA GLY A 176 6.08 11.99 21.50
C GLY A 176 4.71 12.51 21.04
N PRO A 177 4.40 13.81 21.15
CA PRO A 177 3.17 14.39 20.66
C PRO A 177 2.90 14.13 19.18
N VAL A 178 3.93 14.14 18.31
CA VAL A 178 3.80 13.81 16.87
C VAL A 178 3.42 12.34 16.69
N ALA A 179 4.11 11.42 17.37
CA ALA A 179 3.82 10.00 17.30
C ALA A 179 2.42 9.65 17.81
N LEU A 180 1.95 10.32 18.86
CA LEU A 180 0.60 10.16 19.42
C LEU A 180 -0.50 10.65 18.48
N GLN A 181 -0.21 11.59 17.57
CA GLN A 181 -1.14 12.09 16.58
C GLN A 181 -1.26 11.16 15.35
N ILE A 182 -0.41 10.15 15.19
CA ILE A 182 -0.58 9.14 14.12
C ILE A 182 -1.91 8.42 14.33
N PRO A 183 -2.82 8.48 13.35
CA PRO A 183 -4.14 7.85 13.45
C PRO A 183 -4.04 6.36 13.74
N ARG A 184 -4.96 5.84 14.54
CA ARG A 184 -5.00 4.40 14.87
C ARG A 184 -5.10 3.52 13.62
N GLY A 185 -5.83 3.98 12.59
CA GLY A 185 -5.94 3.27 11.31
C GLY A 185 -4.60 3.09 10.58
N LEU A 186 -3.58 3.92 10.87
CA LEU A 186 -2.25 3.83 10.28
C LEU A 186 -1.21 3.15 11.20
N ASP A 187 -1.64 2.54 12.28
CA ASP A 187 -0.78 1.76 13.16
C ASP A 187 -0.43 0.42 12.50
N CYS A 188 0.72 0.35 11.84
CA CYS A 188 1.19 -0.85 11.15
C CYS A 188 1.28 -2.07 12.07
N ILE A 189 1.74 -1.88 13.31
CA ILE A 189 1.92 -3.00 14.26
C ILE A 189 0.56 -3.55 14.70
N ALA A 190 -0.39 -2.68 15.05
CA ALA A 190 -1.72 -3.09 15.45
C ALA A 190 -2.48 -3.78 14.30
N ASN A 191 -2.44 -3.19 13.09
CA ASN A 191 -3.11 -3.76 11.92
C ASN A 191 -2.43 -5.08 11.46
N ALA A 192 -1.11 -5.20 11.55
CA ALA A 192 -0.40 -6.44 11.28
C ALA A 192 -0.82 -7.58 12.22
N LYS A 193 -0.99 -7.30 13.52
CA LYS A 193 -1.52 -8.26 14.50
C LYS A 193 -2.97 -8.68 14.21
N ALA A 194 -3.77 -7.79 13.64
CA ALA A 194 -5.17 -8.06 13.30
C ALA A 194 -5.33 -8.80 11.96
N SER A 195 -4.34 -8.70 11.05
CA SER A 195 -4.41 -9.26 9.70
C SER A 195 -4.08 -10.75 9.68
N ARG A 196 -4.84 -11.53 8.88
CA ARG A 196 -4.66 -12.98 8.72
C ARG A 196 -4.49 -13.40 7.26
N ALA A 197 -4.74 -12.52 6.30
CA ALA A 197 -4.53 -12.79 4.87
C ALA A 197 -3.08 -13.22 4.61
N PRO A 198 -2.80 -14.09 3.61
CA PRO A 198 -1.42 -14.39 3.25
C PRO A 198 -0.69 -13.12 2.80
N ALA A 199 0.53 -12.91 3.31
CA ALA A 199 1.29 -11.69 3.04
C ALA A 199 2.66 -11.96 2.43
N ILE A 200 3.06 -11.09 1.50
CA ILE A 200 4.37 -11.07 0.87
C ILE A 200 5.06 -9.78 1.33
N PHE A 201 6.15 -9.92 2.05
CA PHE A 201 6.98 -8.80 2.46
C PHE A 201 8.14 -8.63 1.48
N LEU A 202 8.27 -7.43 0.92
CA LEU A 202 9.41 -7.02 0.10
C LEU A 202 10.25 -6.06 0.93
N LEU A 203 11.49 -6.43 1.23
CA LEU A 203 12.33 -5.70 2.19
C LEU A 203 13.64 -5.27 1.53
N ALA A 204 13.86 -3.98 1.36
CA ALA A 204 15.12 -3.42 0.89
C ALA A 204 16.21 -3.60 1.94
N GLU A 205 17.34 -4.20 1.54
CA GLU A 205 18.45 -4.50 2.45
C GLU A 205 19.15 -3.23 2.95
N ARG A 206 19.24 -2.21 2.09
CA ARG A 206 19.93 -0.93 2.36
C ARG A 206 18.96 0.24 2.47
N ASP A 207 17.77 -0.01 3.04
CA ASP A 207 16.78 1.04 3.22
C ASP A 207 17.32 2.15 4.12
N GLU A 208 17.54 3.32 3.53
CA GLU A 208 18.09 4.51 4.19
C GLU A 208 16.99 5.42 4.77
N ILE A 209 15.73 5.23 4.37
CA ILE A 209 14.58 6.02 4.84
C ILE A 209 13.93 5.36 6.06
N VAL A 210 13.65 4.06 5.94
CA VAL A 210 13.08 3.25 7.02
C VAL A 210 14.03 2.11 7.32
N ALA A 211 14.94 2.31 8.30
CA ALA A 211 15.97 1.31 8.57
C ALA A 211 15.40 -0.12 8.69
N PRO A 212 16.06 -1.15 8.13
CA PRO A 212 15.56 -2.53 8.05
C PRO A 212 15.08 -3.13 9.37
N ARG A 213 15.65 -2.68 10.50
CA ARG A 213 15.19 -3.07 11.85
C ARG A 213 13.73 -2.73 12.12
N PHE A 214 13.22 -1.65 11.50
CA PHE A 214 11.82 -1.24 11.65
C PHE A 214 10.87 -2.12 10.84
N HIS A 215 11.24 -2.50 9.62
CA HIS A 215 10.47 -3.45 8.81
C HIS A 215 10.25 -4.76 9.58
N ARG A 216 11.30 -5.26 10.25
CA ARG A 216 11.25 -6.50 11.04
C ARG A 216 10.22 -6.44 12.16
N LEU A 217 9.95 -5.26 12.75
CA LEU A 217 8.90 -5.13 13.76
C LEU A 217 7.51 -5.44 13.18
N VAL A 218 7.23 -4.97 11.96
CA VAL A 218 5.95 -5.25 11.28
C VAL A 218 5.86 -6.72 10.87
N VAL A 219 6.95 -7.28 10.31
CA VAL A 219 7.05 -8.71 9.95
C VAL A 219 6.80 -9.61 11.17
N GLN A 220 7.43 -9.31 12.31
CA GLN A 220 7.26 -10.06 13.54
C GLN A 220 5.85 -9.96 14.12
N ALA A 221 5.24 -8.78 14.01
CA ALA A 221 3.88 -8.53 14.49
C ALA A 221 2.80 -9.19 13.62
N TYR A 222 3.11 -9.48 12.35
CA TYR A 222 2.13 -10.01 11.40
C TYR A 222 1.66 -11.41 11.80
N ALA A 223 0.34 -11.55 11.94
CA ALA A 223 -0.25 -12.77 12.51
C ALA A 223 -0.63 -13.83 11.47
N GLY A 224 -0.78 -13.45 10.19
CA GLY A 224 -1.07 -14.39 9.09
C GLY A 224 0.16 -15.16 8.60
N GLU A 225 -0.06 -16.08 7.64
CA GLU A 225 1.03 -16.71 6.91
C GLU A 225 1.77 -15.67 6.08
N LYS A 226 3.09 -15.79 5.97
CA LYS A 226 3.90 -14.79 5.27
C LYS A 226 5.09 -15.40 4.55
N ARG A 227 5.44 -14.78 3.41
CA ARG A 227 6.71 -14.97 2.71
C ARG A 227 7.49 -13.68 2.72
N ILE A 228 8.82 -13.76 2.80
CA ILE A 228 9.73 -12.62 2.81
C ILE A 228 10.62 -12.74 1.60
N ILE A 229 10.70 -11.66 0.81
CA ILE A 229 11.61 -11.49 -0.32
C ILE A 229 12.54 -10.35 0.07
N GLU A 230 13.81 -10.67 0.30
CA GLU A 230 14.83 -9.68 0.57
C GLU A 230 15.38 -9.13 -0.74
N LEU A 231 15.23 -7.82 -0.94
CA LEU A 231 15.75 -7.10 -2.10
C LEU A 231 17.21 -6.74 -1.82
N ARG A 232 18.11 -7.66 -2.20
CA ARG A 232 19.55 -7.54 -1.90
C ARG A 232 20.16 -6.32 -2.57
N GLY A 233 20.89 -5.53 -1.79
CA GLY A 233 21.56 -4.31 -2.22
C GLY A 233 20.62 -3.14 -2.52
N ALA A 234 19.28 -3.33 -2.47
CA ALA A 234 18.32 -2.30 -2.81
C ALA A 234 18.18 -1.24 -1.73
N TYR A 235 17.99 -0.01 -2.16
CA TYR A 235 17.59 1.15 -1.37
C TYR A 235 16.05 1.27 -1.30
N HIS A 236 15.57 2.22 -0.49
CA HIS A 236 14.12 2.38 -0.21
C HIS A 236 13.24 2.49 -1.46
N ASN A 237 13.67 3.28 -2.43
CA ASN A 237 12.91 3.61 -3.63
C ASN A 237 13.37 2.85 -4.88
N ASP A 238 14.27 1.86 -4.73
CA ASP A 238 14.72 1.09 -5.88
C ASP A 238 13.58 0.26 -6.47
N PRO A 239 13.50 0.15 -7.79
CA PRO A 239 12.48 -0.65 -8.46
C PRO A 239 12.69 -2.14 -8.18
N ILE A 240 11.59 -2.90 -8.22
CA ILE A 240 11.66 -4.37 -8.16
C ILE A 240 12.02 -4.85 -9.57
N GLU A 241 13.19 -5.47 -9.70
CA GLU A 241 13.74 -5.90 -10.98
C GLU A 241 14.35 -7.30 -10.90
N GLY A 242 14.69 -7.86 -12.07
CA GLY A 242 15.42 -9.13 -12.17
C GLY A 242 14.67 -10.30 -11.54
N THR A 243 15.39 -11.09 -10.74
CA THR A 243 14.84 -12.29 -10.07
C THR A 243 13.75 -11.96 -9.07
N ALA A 244 13.79 -10.78 -8.45
CA ALA A 244 12.78 -10.36 -7.47
C ALA A 244 11.37 -10.25 -8.10
N VAL A 245 11.25 -9.94 -9.40
CA VAL A 245 9.97 -9.96 -10.12
C VAL A 245 9.44 -11.39 -10.23
N ALA A 246 10.27 -12.36 -10.53
CA ALA A 246 9.89 -13.77 -10.61
C ALA A 246 9.46 -14.29 -9.23
N ASP A 247 10.27 -14.01 -8.19
CA ASP A 247 9.97 -14.39 -6.80
C ASP A 247 8.63 -13.79 -6.32
N LEU A 248 8.35 -12.53 -6.69
CA LEU A 248 7.09 -11.86 -6.38
C LEU A 248 5.90 -12.52 -7.09
N ASN A 249 6.06 -12.88 -8.38
CA ASN A 249 5.03 -13.59 -9.13
C ASN A 249 4.72 -14.98 -8.53
N ASP A 250 5.74 -15.73 -8.13
CA ASP A 250 5.58 -17.01 -7.45
C ASP A 250 4.91 -16.86 -6.08
N ALA A 251 5.33 -15.86 -5.31
CA ALA A 251 4.74 -15.55 -4.02
C ALA A 251 3.27 -15.11 -4.14
N LEU A 252 2.91 -14.36 -5.19
CA LEU A 252 1.51 -14.01 -5.47
C LEU A 252 0.69 -15.29 -5.75
N GLY A 253 1.23 -16.23 -6.56
CA GLY A 253 0.59 -17.51 -6.81
C GLY A 253 0.33 -18.26 -5.49
N TRP A 254 1.33 -18.33 -4.61
CA TRP A 254 1.18 -18.92 -3.29
C TRP A 254 0.09 -18.21 -2.45
N ALA A 255 0.08 -16.89 -2.40
CA ALA A 255 -0.91 -16.16 -1.62
C ALA A 255 -2.35 -16.46 -2.09
N LEU A 256 -2.57 -16.50 -3.40
CA LEU A 256 -3.87 -16.80 -4.00
C LEU A 256 -4.34 -18.24 -3.69
N THR A 257 -3.43 -19.22 -3.65
CA THR A 257 -3.81 -20.59 -3.26
C THR A 257 -4.21 -20.72 -1.79
N LYS A 258 -3.66 -19.86 -0.92
CA LYS A 258 -3.98 -19.82 0.52
C LYS A 258 -5.30 -19.11 0.84
N SER A 259 -5.70 -18.17 -0.01
CA SER A 259 -6.94 -17.41 0.14
C SER A 259 -8.18 -18.13 -0.40
N SER A 260 -7.99 -19.12 -1.28
CA SER A 260 -9.12 -19.93 -1.76
C SER A 260 -9.76 -20.67 -0.58
N PRO A 261 -11.11 -20.66 -0.43
CA PRO A 261 -11.77 -21.50 0.57
C PRO A 261 -11.25 -22.93 0.38
N ARG A 262 -10.74 -23.56 1.45
CA ARG A 262 -10.45 -24.98 1.39
C ARG A 262 -11.76 -25.66 1.02
N ALA A 263 -11.78 -26.36 -0.11
CA ALA A 263 -12.89 -27.22 -0.47
C ALA A 263 -13.21 -28.13 0.73
N PRO A 264 -14.49 -28.34 1.06
CA PRO A 264 -14.91 -29.15 2.22
C PRO A 264 -14.40 -30.59 2.12
#